data_2584f47ee159be868621250e93d1f495
#
_entry.id   2584f47ee159be868621250e93d1f495
#
_cell.length_a   1.000
_cell.length_b   1.000
_cell.length_c   1.000
_cell.angle_alpha   90.00
_cell.angle_beta   90.00
_cell.angle_gamma   90.00
#
_symmetry.space_group_name_H-M   'P 1'
#
loop_
_entity.id
_entity.type
_entity.pdbx_description
1 polymer ?
#
loop_
_entity_poly.entity_id
_entity_poly.type
_entity_poly.pdbx_seq_one_letter_code
_entity_poly.pdbx_strand_id
1 'polypeptide(L)'
;MVHKLMTDAQQKMTLPTAQLLLKTYGMRAFDIAKLCAEDPELAKPLLPESDRAEILAQVQFSVDQEMAMALEDVMIRRTQLFFKDLNQGLDCVNEVAEHMGAMLNWDEAEKASQIDRYLVEVQRSRRWRDA
;
A
#
# COMPACT_ATOMS: atom_id res chain seq x y z
N MET A 1 -6.45 -22.12 0.67
CA MET A 1 -6.09 -20.90 1.45
C MET A 1 -6.63 -19.62 0.82
N VAL A 2 -6.43 -19.46 -0.48
CA VAL A 2 -6.93 -18.26 -1.18
C VAL A 2 -8.44 -18.09 -1.03
N HIS A 3 -9.21 -19.18 -1.20
CA HIS A 3 -10.66 -19.11 -1.08
C HIS A 3 -11.10 -18.74 0.33
N LYS A 4 -10.42 -19.27 1.34
CA LYS A 4 -10.73 -18.94 2.73
C LYS A 4 -10.44 -17.46 2.99
N LEU A 5 -9.31 -16.95 2.48
CA LEU A 5 -8.95 -15.55 2.62
C LEU A 5 -10.01 -14.64 1.99
N MET A 6 -10.44 -14.96 0.77
CA MET A 6 -11.47 -14.20 0.09
C MET A 6 -12.81 -14.25 0.84
N THR A 7 -13.15 -15.41 1.41
CA THR A 7 -14.36 -15.55 2.21
C THR A 7 -14.29 -14.70 3.48
N ASP A 8 -13.15 -14.71 4.17
CA ASP A 8 -12.94 -13.91 5.37
C ASP A 8 -13.01 -12.41 5.08
N ALA A 9 -12.63 -12.01 3.86
CA ALA A 9 -12.76 -10.62 3.40
C ALA A 9 -14.16 -10.31 2.85
N GLN A 10 -15.11 -11.25 2.98
CA GLN A 10 -16.47 -11.12 2.47
C GLN A 10 -16.51 -10.80 0.97
N GLN A 11 -15.60 -11.42 0.22
CA GLN A 11 -15.46 -11.24 -1.24
C GLN A 11 -15.16 -9.80 -1.66
N LYS A 12 -14.59 -9.00 -0.78
CA LYS A 12 -14.25 -7.59 -1.08
C LYS A 12 -12.94 -7.43 -1.86
N MET A 13 -12.07 -8.44 -1.83
CA MET A 13 -10.83 -8.40 -2.60
C MET A 13 -10.88 -9.37 -3.78
N THR A 14 -10.05 -9.09 -4.79
CA THR A 14 -9.93 -9.95 -5.98
C THR A 14 -9.02 -11.13 -5.70
N LEU A 15 -9.05 -12.13 -6.60
CA LEU A 15 -8.15 -13.28 -6.52
C LEU A 15 -6.66 -12.86 -6.59
N PRO A 16 -6.23 -11.99 -7.55
CA PRO A 16 -4.84 -11.55 -7.57
C PRO A 16 -4.39 -10.89 -6.26
N THR A 17 -5.26 -10.09 -5.64
CA THR A 17 -4.96 -9.46 -4.35
C THR A 17 -4.81 -10.52 -3.26
N ALA A 18 -5.72 -11.49 -3.19
CA ALA A 18 -5.63 -12.55 -2.19
C ALA A 18 -4.32 -13.36 -2.34
N GLN A 19 -3.94 -13.67 -3.57
CA GLN A 19 -2.68 -14.37 -3.84
C GLN A 19 -1.47 -13.53 -3.41
N LEU A 20 -1.47 -12.23 -3.72
CA LEU A 20 -0.41 -11.32 -3.32
C LEU A 20 -0.27 -11.26 -1.79
N LEU A 21 -1.39 -11.12 -1.09
CA LEU A 21 -1.37 -10.99 0.37
C LEU A 21 -0.84 -12.26 1.03
N LEU A 22 -1.25 -13.44 0.56
CA LEU A 22 -0.75 -14.69 1.12
C LEU A 22 0.75 -14.85 0.87
N LYS A 23 1.22 -14.48 -0.31
CA LYS A 23 2.64 -14.55 -0.65
C LYS A 23 3.46 -13.59 0.21
N THR A 24 2.95 -12.39 0.44
CA THR A 24 3.68 -11.33 1.13
C THR A 24 3.63 -11.47 2.65
N TYR A 25 2.45 -11.79 3.19
CA TYR A 25 2.19 -11.74 4.64
C TYR A 25 1.99 -13.12 5.28
N GLY A 26 1.86 -14.19 4.47
CA GLY A 26 1.55 -15.50 5.02
C GLY A 26 0.23 -15.49 5.77
N MET A 27 0.20 -16.07 6.96
CA MET A 27 -1.03 -16.14 7.76
C MET A 27 -1.52 -14.78 8.24
N ARG A 28 -0.66 -13.77 8.30
CA ARG A 28 -1.08 -12.42 8.65
C ARG A 28 -1.99 -11.78 7.58
N ALA A 29 -2.04 -12.37 6.39
CA ALA A 29 -2.99 -11.93 5.36
C ALA A 29 -4.44 -12.00 5.86
N PHE A 30 -4.75 -12.90 6.78
CA PHE A 30 -6.11 -13.02 7.34
C PHE A 30 -6.47 -11.80 8.21
N ASP A 31 -5.50 -11.16 8.84
CA ASP A 31 -5.75 -9.91 9.56
C ASP A 31 -6.13 -8.78 8.58
N ILE A 32 -5.47 -8.76 7.42
CA ILE A 32 -5.79 -7.79 6.37
C ILE A 32 -7.17 -8.06 5.78
N ALA A 33 -7.51 -9.34 5.57
CA ALA A 33 -8.85 -9.72 5.09
C ALA A 33 -9.94 -9.23 6.03
N LYS A 34 -9.68 -9.31 7.34
CA LYS A 34 -10.62 -8.82 8.35
C LYS A 34 -10.84 -7.31 8.23
N LEU A 35 -9.77 -6.56 7.99
CA LEU A 35 -9.89 -5.11 7.75
C LEU A 35 -10.79 -4.82 6.56
N CYS A 36 -10.64 -5.57 5.47
CA CYS A 36 -11.46 -5.40 4.28
C CYS A 36 -12.93 -5.75 4.53
N ALA A 37 -13.20 -6.75 5.36
CA ALA A 37 -14.56 -7.12 5.73
C ALA A 37 -15.23 -6.04 6.57
N GLU A 38 -14.48 -5.42 7.48
CA GLU A 38 -15.00 -4.38 8.37
C GLU A 38 -15.18 -3.04 7.62
N ASP A 39 -14.28 -2.74 6.68
CA ASP A 39 -14.32 -1.49 5.91
C ASP A 39 -13.98 -1.80 4.45
N PRO A 40 -15.01 -1.95 3.58
CA PRO A 40 -14.79 -2.29 2.17
C PRO A 40 -13.94 -1.29 1.39
N GLU A 41 -13.86 -0.02 1.82
CA GLU A 41 -12.99 0.97 1.18
C GLU A 41 -11.52 0.55 1.26
N LEU A 42 -11.14 -0.19 2.29
CA LEU A 42 -9.77 -0.68 2.43
C LEU A 42 -9.40 -1.75 1.41
N ALA A 43 -10.38 -2.37 0.78
CA ALA A 43 -10.14 -3.38 -0.24
C ALA A 43 -9.88 -2.78 -1.62
N LYS A 44 -9.99 -1.46 -1.78
CA LYS A 44 -9.83 -0.86 -3.10
C LYS A 44 -8.38 -0.90 -3.55
N PRO A 45 -8.14 -1.13 -4.85
CA PRO A 45 -6.79 -1.12 -5.40
C PRO A 45 -6.15 0.26 -5.27
N LEU A 46 -4.85 0.29 -4.97
CA LEU A 46 -4.09 1.54 -4.97
C LEU A 46 -3.88 2.05 -6.39
N LEU A 47 -3.72 1.14 -7.34
CA LEU A 47 -3.47 1.46 -8.75
C LEU A 47 -4.48 0.75 -9.64
N PRO A 48 -5.76 1.21 -9.65
CA PRO A 48 -6.82 0.50 -10.37
C PRO A 48 -6.65 0.47 -11.88
N GLU A 49 -5.85 1.39 -12.43
CA GLU A 49 -5.61 1.46 -13.87
C GLU A 49 -4.45 0.57 -14.31
N SER A 50 -3.86 -0.21 -13.40
CA SER A 50 -2.74 -1.09 -13.68
C SER A 50 -3.05 -2.52 -13.29
N ASP A 51 -2.12 -3.44 -13.57
CA ASP A 51 -2.22 -4.84 -13.18
C ASP A 51 -1.76 -5.07 -11.73
N ARG A 52 -1.39 -4.01 -11.00
CA ARG A 52 -0.95 -4.14 -9.62
C ARG A 52 -2.13 -4.48 -8.71
N ALA A 53 -1.92 -5.44 -7.82
CA ALA A 53 -2.95 -5.98 -6.95
C ALA A 53 -2.92 -5.43 -5.52
N GLU A 54 -2.00 -4.52 -5.21
CA GLU A 54 -1.89 -3.90 -3.90
C GLU A 54 -3.14 -3.08 -3.57
N ILE A 55 -3.56 -3.13 -2.31
CA ILE A 55 -4.79 -2.48 -1.84
C ILE A 55 -4.52 -1.55 -0.67
N LEU A 56 -5.48 -0.65 -0.41
CA LEU A 56 -5.36 0.35 0.65
C LEU A 56 -5.22 -0.29 2.04
N ALA A 57 -5.81 -1.47 2.26
CA ALA A 57 -5.70 -2.17 3.55
C ALA A 57 -4.24 -2.47 3.93
N GLN A 58 -3.35 -2.62 2.95
CA GLN A 58 -1.93 -2.83 3.22
C GLN A 58 -1.29 -1.59 3.87
N VAL A 59 -1.73 -0.40 3.47
CA VAL A 59 -1.28 0.86 4.09
C VAL A 59 -1.75 0.89 5.54
N GLN A 60 -3.02 0.62 5.78
CA GLN A 60 -3.61 0.57 7.12
C GLN A 60 -2.85 -0.41 8.01
N PHE A 61 -2.63 -1.63 7.52
CA PHE A 61 -1.94 -2.68 8.25
C PHE A 61 -0.49 -2.29 8.57
N SER A 62 0.18 -1.65 7.61
CA SER A 62 1.58 -1.23 7.79
C SER A 62 1.71 -0.24 8.95
N VAL A 63 0.79 0.72 9.06
CA VAL A 63 0.82 1.70 10.15
C VAL A 63 0.41 1.05 11.47
N ASP A 64 -0.69 0.28 11.48
CA ASP A 64 -1.25 -0.30 12.71
C ASP A 64 -0.38 -1.42 13.29
N GLN A 65 0.15 -2.30 12.46
CA GLN A 65 0.76 -3.54 12.91
C GLN A 65 2.26 -3.65 12.62
N GLU A 66 2.78 -2.83 11.73
CA GLU A 66 4.17 -2.92 11.32
C GLU A 66 4.96 -1.64 11.63
N MET A 67 4.34 -0.72 12.34
CA MET A 67 4.97 0.52 12.83
C MET A 67 5.53 1.41 11.72
N ALA A 68 4.91 1.39 10.54
CA ALA A 68 5.32 2.29 9.47
C ALA A 68 4.98 3.73 9.87
N MET A 69 5.98 4.61 9.89
CA MET A 69 5.83 5.99 10.33
C MET A 69 6.10 7.00 9.21
N ALA A 70 6.59 6.56 8.07
CA ALA A 70 6.91 7.42 6.94
C ALA A 70 6.29 6.84 5.66
N LEU A 71 5.97 7.73 4.73
CA LEU A 71 5.44 7.33 3.42
C LEU A 71 6.40 6.37 2.72
N GLU A 72 7.71 6.63 2.81
CA GLU A 72 8.74 5.77 2.25
C GLU A 72 8.67 4.34 2.77
N ASP A 73 8.32 4.16 4.03
CA ASP A 73 8.20 2.82 4.62
C ASP A 73 7.16 1.98 3.88
N VAL A 74 6.03 2.59 3.56
CA VAL A 74 4.94 1.90 2.85
C VAL A 74 5.31 1.69 1.38
N MET A 75 5.74 2.74 0.71
CA MET A 75 5.95 2.70 -0.75
C MET A 75 7.16 1.85 -1.15
N ILE A 76 8.23 1.90 -0.36
CA ILE A 76 9.48 1.22 -0.71
C ILE A 76 9.56 -0.16 -0.07
N ARG A 77 9.26 -0.25 1.23
CA ARG A 77 9.54 -1.47 2.01
C ARG A 77 8.36 -2.41 2.12
N ARG A 78 7.14 -1.89 2.30
CA ARG A 78 5.97 -2.75 2.59
C ARG A 78 5.23 -3.16 1.33
N THR A 79 4.75 -2.23 0.52
CA THR A 79 4.09 -2.55 -0.74
C THR A 79 5.11 -2.80 -1.85
N GLN A 80 6.27 -2.20 -1.74
CA GLN A 80 7.33 -2.27 -2.74
C GLN A 80 6.91 -1.71 -4.11
N LEU A 81 5.91 -0.85 -4.14
CA LEU A 81 5.48 -0.21 -5.39
C LEU A 81 6.60 0.59 -6.03
N PHE A 82 7.53 1.10 -5.23
CA PHE A 82 8.75 1.76 -5.69
C PHE A 82 9.52 0.89 -6.70
N PHE A 83 9.57 -0.42 -6.46
CA PHE A 83 10.29 -1.36 -7.32
C PHE A 83 9.38 -2.05 -8.34
N LYS A 84 8.14 -2.33 -7.98
CA LYS A 84 7.25 -3.19 -8.74
C LYS A 84 6.42 -2.45 -9.78
N ASP A 85 6.06 -1.20 -9.51
CA ASP A 85 5.25 -0.42 -10.44
C ASP A 85 6.14 0.35 -11.40
N LEU A 86 5.76 0.37 -12.68
CA LEU A 86 6.54 1.08 -13.71
C LEU A 86 6.66 2.57 -13.42
N ASN A 87 5.62 3.18 -12.85
CA ASN A 87 5.65 4.59 -12.45
C ASN A 87 5.93 4.76 -10.96
N GLN A 88 6.46 3.71 -10.31
CA GLN A 88 6.93 3.74 -8.92
C GLN A 88 5.88 4.21 -7.92
N GLY A 89 4.61 3.92 -8.21
CA GLY A 89 3.49 4.26 -7.33
C GLY A 89 3.11 5.73 -7.33
N LEU A 90 3.66 6.55 -8.24
CA LEU A 90 3.37 7.98 -8.26
C LEU A 90 1.89 8.29 -8.48
N ASP A 91 1.15 7.38 -9.13
CA ASP A 91 -0.28 7.57 -9.37
C ASP A 91 -1.12 7.41 -8.11
N CYS A 92 -0.58 6.80 -7.05
CA CYS A 92 -1.31 6.63 -5.78
C CYS A 92 -0.62 7.29 -4.59
N VAL A 93 0.51 7.96 -4.78
CA VAL A 93 1.29 8.51 -3.67
C VAL A 93 0.48 9.50 -2.82
N ASN A 94 -0.34 10.33 -3.46
CA ASN A 94 -1.16 11.30 -2.73
C ASN A 94 -2.22 10.61 -1.87
N GLU A 95 -2.86 9.57 -2.41
CA GLU A 95 -3.86 8.81 -1.66
C GLU A 95 -3.24 8.09 -0.46
N VAL A 96 -2.08 7.49 -0.66
CA VAL A 96 -1.37 6.82 0.44
C VAL A 96 -1.00 7.83 1.52
N ALA A 97 -0.48 9.00 1.13
CA ALA A 97 -0.12 10.06 2.07
C ALA A 97 -1.35 10.58 2.83
N GLU A 98 -2.49 10.73 2.16
CA GLU A 98 -3.73 11.14 2.82
C GLU A 98 -4.17 10.12 3.86
N HIS A 99 -4.15 8.84 3.51
CA HIS A 99 -4.55 7.78 4.43
C HIS A 99 -3.62 7.69 5.64
N MET A 100 -2.31 7.71 5.40
CA MET A 100 -1.33 7.69 6.49
C MET A 100 -1.46 8.94 7.35
N GLY A 101 -1.67 10.09 6.73
CA GLY A 101 -1.84 11.36 7.43
C GLY A 101 -3.04 11.34 8.38
N ALA A 102 -4.14 10.74 7.95
CA ALA A 102 -5.31 10.58 8.81
C ALA A 102 -5.01 9.69 10.02
N MET A 103 -4.21 8.65 9.85
CA MET A 103 -3.84 7.73 10.93
C MET A 103 -2.79 8.32 11.88
N LEU A 104 -1.83 9.07 11.33
CA LEU A 104 -0.67 9.58 12.08
C LEU A 104 -0.79 11.06 12.45
N ASN A 105 -1.92 11.66 12.16
CA ASN A 105 -2.19 13.08 12.46
C ASN A 105 -1.22 14.04 11.78
N TRP A 106 -0.89 13.77 10.53
CA TRP A 106 -0.07 14.69 9.74
C TRP A 106 -0.90 15.91 9.31
N ASP A 107 -0.33 17.10 9.47
CA ASP A 107 -0.89 18.30 8.86
C ASP A 107 -0.51 18.38 7.39
N GLU A 108 -0.98 19.40 6.68
CA GLU A 108 -0.71 19.54 5.25
C GLU A 108 0.79 19.71 4.97
N ALA A 109 1.52 20.40 5.85
CA ALA A 109 2.96 20.59 5.72
C ALA A 109 3.70 19.25 5.83
N GLU A 110 3.30 18.41 6.79
CA GLU A 110 3.93 17.10 6.97
C GLU A 110 3.61 16.16 5.81
N LYS A 111 2.38 16.17 5.30
CA LYS A 111 2.04 15.36 4.12
C LYS A 111 2.89 15.76 2.93
N ALA A 112 3.02 17.06 2.69
CA ALA A 112 3.85 17.55 1.59
C ALA A 112 5.32 17.15 1.76
N SER A 113 5.84 17.25 2.98
CA SER A 113 7.21 16.84 3.28
C SER A 113 7.44 15.35 3.03
N GLN A 114 6.49 14.52 3.42
CA GLN A 114 6.57 13.06 3.20
C GLN A 114 6.58 12.74 1.70
N ILE A 115 5.71 13.39 0.94
CA ILE A 115 5.66 13.20 -0.51
C ILE A 115 6.97 13.65 -1.14
N ASP A 116 7.50 14.81 -0.74
CA ASP A 116 8.76 15.31 -1.29
C ASP A 116 9.92 14.36 -1.03
N ARG A 117 10.01 13.78 0.16
CA ARG A 117 11.03 12.78 0.46
C ARG A 117 10.94 11.58 -0.46
N TYR A 118 9.73 11.11 -0.69
CA TYR A 118 9.52 9.98 -1.59
C TYR A 118 9.91 10.33 -3.02
N LEU A 119 9.54 11.52 -3.50
CA LEU A 119 9.89 11.96 -4.85
C LEU A 119 11.38 12.06 -5.04
N VAL A 120 12.13 12.48 -4.01
CA VAL A 120 13.61 12.51 -4.05
C VAL A 120 14.15 11.09 -4.29
N GLU A 121 13.61 10.10 -3.60
CA GLU A 121 14.07 8.72 -3.78
C GLU A 121 13.75 8.19 -5.19
N VAL A 122 12.57 8.54 -5.72
CA VAL A 122 12.19 8.17 -7.08
C VAL A 122 13.17 8.80 -8.09
N GLN A 123 13.45 10.08 -7.95
CA GLN A 123 14.37 10.79 -8.85
C GLN A 123 15.78 10.22 -8.77
N ARG A 124 16.23 9.91 -7.55
CA ARG A 124 17.55 9.31 -7.34
C ARG A 124 17.67 7.97 -8.06
N SER A 125 16.65 7.12 -7.96
CA SER A 125 16.64 5.82 -8.62
C SER A 125 16.66 5.97 -10.15
N ARG A 126 15.95 6.96 -10.67
CA ARG A 126 15.88 7.21 -12.12
C ARG A 126 17.20 7.73 -12.66
N ARG A 127 17.89 8.56 -11.90
CA ARG A 127 19.23 9.03 -12.30
C ARG A 127 20.21 7.87 -12.43
N TRP A 128 20.17 6.93 -11.49
CA TRP A 128 20.99 5.73 -11.57
C TRP A 128 20.67 4.89 -12.80
N ARG A 129 19.38 4.75 -13.11
CA ARG A 129 18.95 3.97 -14.26
C ARG A 129 19.33 4.61 -15.58
N ASP A 130 19.31 5.94 -15.64
CA ASP A 130 19.57 6.70 -16.86
C ASP A 130 21.06 7.02 -17.04
N ALA A 131 21.88 6.74 -16.06
CA ALA A 131 23.36 6.91 -16.14
C ALA A 131 24.04 5.73 -16.92
#